data_5ccc7eaa73f3ecb218f8183862b6e4f6
#
_entry.id   5ccc7eaa73f3ecb218f8183862b6e4f6
#
_cell.length_a   1.000
_cell.length_b   1.000
_cell.length_c   1.000
_cell.angle_alpha   90.00
_cell.angle_beta   90.00
_cell.angle_gamma   90.00
#
_symmetry.space_group_name_H-M   'P 1'
#
loop_
_entity.id
_entity.type
_entity.pdbx_description
1 polymer ?
#
loop_
_entity_poly.entity_id
_entity_poly.type
_entity_poly.pdbx_seq_one_letter_code
_entity_poly.pdbx_strand_id
1 'polypeptide(L)'
;MYQMRYEDVMEDDAMSARERERSLFDRCIKLFLDAKAKGPGSHEVNEAVQFARKLWIILIEDLGQAENALPPELKASLISIGFFILKEIQKLDEGKVADFDVLVEISESIRDGLSTNPEMCE
;
A
#
# COMPACT_ATOMS: atom_id res chain seq x y z
N MET A 1 3.92 -9.19 -12.97
CA MET A 1 4.97 -9.06 -11.97
C MET A 1 4.46 -9.14 -10.57
N TYR A 2 3.59 -8.22 -10.22
CA TYR A 2 3.01 -8.16 -8.89
C TYR A 2 2.27 -9.46 -8.56
N GLN A 3 1.43 -9.90 -9.45
CA GLN A 3 0.68 -11.13 -9.23
C GLN A 3 1.56 -12.37 -9.32
N MET A 4 2.53 -12.36 -10.19
CA MET A 4 3.47 -13.45 -10.26
C MET A 4 4.21 -13.63 -8.97
N ARG A 5 4.58 -12.51 -8.36
CA ARG A 5 5.29 -12.57 -7.11
C ARG A 5 4.44 -13.20 -6.01
N TYR A 6 3.15 -12.86 -6.01
CA TYR A 6 2.22 -13.48 -5.09
C TYR A 6 2.15 -14.97 -5.31
N GLU A 7 2.03 -15.36 -6.57
CA GLU A 7 1.88 -16.77 -6.90
C GLU A 7 3.11 -17.57 -6.52
N ASP A 8 4.28 -16.98 -6.70
CA ASP A 8 5.53 -17.65 -6.34
C ASP A 8 5.63 -17.89 -4.84
N VAL A 9 5.16 -16.94 -4.06
CA VAL A 9 5.29 -17.01 -2.60
C VAL A 9 4.11 -17.71 -1.96
N MET A 10 2.92 -17.53 -2.52
CA MET A 10 1.68 -17.93 -1.89
C MET A 10 0.92 -19.00 -2.65
N GLU A 11 1.57 -19.66 -3.60
CA GLU A 11 0.87 -20.55 -4.49
C GLU A 11 0.18 -21.69 -3.76
N ASP A 12 0.75 -22.14 -2.64
CA ASP A 12 0.17 -23.23 -1.87
C ASP A 12 -0.77 -22.74 -0.81
N ASP A 13 -0.99 -21.46 -0.78
CA ASP A 13 -1.79 -20.84 0.25
C ASP A 13 -3.23 -20.80 -0.19
N ALA A 14 -4.13 -21.11 0.71
CA ALA A 14 -5.55 -20.97 0.46
C ALA A 14 -6.02 -19.52 0.50
N MET A 15 -5.11 -18.61 0.77
CA MET A 15 -5.43 -17.20 0.91
C MET A 15 -5.93 -16.61 -0.40
N SER A 16 -7.04 -15.89 -0.34
CA SER A 16 -7.59 -15.23 -1.51
C SER A 16 -6.72 -14.04 -1.92
N ALA A 17 -6.93 -13.54 -3.15
CA ALA A 17 -6.21 -12.37 -3.61
C ALA A 17 -6.46 -11.17 -2.68
N ARG A 18 -7.69 -11.04 -2.20
CA ARG A 18 -8.03 -9.95 -1.30
C ARG A 18 -7.28 -10.04 0.01
N GLU A 19 -7.17 -11.24 0.55
CA GLU A 19 -6.44 -11.45 1.79
C GLU A 19 -4.95 -11.16 1.62
N ARG A 20 -4.40 -11.50 0.46
CA ARG A 20 -3.00 -11.20 0.17
C ARG A 20 -2.77 -9.70 0.13
N GLU A 21 -3.68 -8.97 -0.50
CA GLU A 21 -3.57 -7.52 -0.59
C GLU A 21 -3.71 -6.88 0.78
N ARG A 22 -4.65 -7.37 1.58
CA ARG A 22 -4.82 -6.89 2.93
C ARG A 22 -3.55 -7.10 3.75
N SER A 23 -2.93 -8.24 3.56
CA SER A 23 -1.69 -8.59 4.24
C SER A 23 -0.56 -7.61 3.91
N LEU A 24 -0.51 -7.16 2.66
CA LEU A 24 0.49 -6.17 2.26
C LEU A 24 0.26 -4.83 2.94
N PHE A 25 -0.99 -4.44 3.11
CA PHE A 25 -1.30 -3.20 3.83
C PHE A 25 -1.00 -3.33 5.32
N ASP A 26 -1.25 -4.51 5.91
CA ASP A 26 -0.84 -4.76 7.29
C ASP A 26 0.66 -4.59 7.47
N ARG A 27 1.43 -5.11 6.54
CA ARG A 27 2.87 -4.97 6.60
C ARG A 27 3.30 -3.51 6.46
N CYS A 28 2.66 -2.79 5.54
CA CYS A 28 2.95 -1.39 5.34
C CYS A 28 2.71 -0.58 6.60
N ILE A 29 1.59 -0.84 7.26
CA ILE A 29 1.23 -0.18 8.52
C ILE A 29 2.30 -0.43 9.57
N LYS A 30 2.70 -1.70 9.72
CA LYS A 30 3.71 -2.05 10.70
C LYS A 30 5.03 -1.32 10.43
N LEU A 31 5.43 -1.27 9.16
CA LEU A 31 6.67 -0.59 8.81
C LEU A 31 6.60 0.91 9.10
N PHE A 32 5.45 1.54 8.84
CA PHE A 32 5.28 2.95 9.16
C PHE A 32 5.34 3.20 10.67
N LEU A 33 4.73 2.31 11.46
CA LEU A 33 4.75 2.46 12.91
C LEU A 33 6.16 2.28 13.46
N ASP A 34 6.90 1.31 12.95
CA ASP A 34 8.29 1.11 13.36
C ASP A 34 9.14 2.32 12.98
N ALA A 35 8.91 2.85 11.78
CA ALA A 35 9.64 4.03 11.31
C ALA A 35 9.37 5.23 12.20
N LYS A 36 8.12 5.42 12.58
CA LYS A 36 7.75 6.52 13.45
C LYS A 36 8.46 6.40 14.80
N ALA A 37 8.50 5.19 15.33
CA ALA A 37 9.12 4.95 16.64
C ALA A 37 10.63 5.17 16.62
N LYS A 38 11.29 4.80 15.54
CA LYS A 38 12.74 4.92 15.44
C LYS A 38 13.22 6.30 15.03
N GLY A 39 12.39 7.02 14.27
CA GLY A 39 12.67 8.39 13.90
C GLY A 39 13.47 8.57 12.63
N PRO A 40 13.68 9.84 12.26
CA PRO A 40 14.30 10.18 10.97
C PRO A 40 15.69 9.57 10.81
N GLY A 41 15.98 9.17 9.58
CA GLY A 41 17.29 8.63 9.24
C GLY A 41 17.52 7.21 9.65
N SER A 42 16.53 6.56 10.26
CA SER A 42 16.69 5.20 10.70
C SER A 42 16.55 4.21 9.56
N HIS A 43 17.06 3.00 9.79
CA HIS A 43 16.89 1.90 8.86
C HIS A 43 15.39 1.59 8.66
N GLU A 44 14.62 1.74 9.72
CA GLU A 44 13.18 1.48 9.68
C GLU A 44 12.47 2.46 8.76
N VAL A 45 12.88 3.72 8.74
CA VAL A 45 12.32 4.68 7.80
C VAL A 45 12.62 4.25 6.38
N ASN A 46 13.86 3.85 6.12
CA ASN A 46 14.24 3.42 4.78
C ASN A 46 13.45 2.19 4.33
N GLU A 47 13.26 1.24 5.21
CA GLU A 47 12.47 0.04 4.89
C GLU A 47 11.02 0.41 4.56
N ALA A 48 10.43 1.29 5.36
CA ALA A 48 9.06 1.72 5.15
C ALA A 48 8.92 2.43 3.79
N VAL A 49 9.86 3.31 3.49
CA VAL A 49 9.87 4.03 2.23
C VAL A 49 9.94 3.08 1.04
N GLN A 50 10.86 2.13 1.09
CA GLN A 50 11.05 1.19 -0.01
C GLN A 50 9.81 0.33 -0.23
N PHE A 51 9.27 -0.20 0.86
CA PHE A 51 8.11 -1.08 0.75
C PHE A 51 6.87 -0.34 0.25
N ALA A 52 6.59 0.82 0.84
CA ALA A 52 5.39 1.57 0.49
C ALA A 52 5.47 2.09 -0.95
N ARG A 53 6.65 2.54 -1.37
CA ARG A 53 6.82 3.00 -2.74
C ARG A 53 6.53 1.89 -3.74
N LYS A 54 7.09 0.73 -3.50
CA LYS A 54 6.89 -0.41 -4.39
C LYS A 54 5.42 -0.82 -4.43
N LEU A 55 4.80 -0.91 -3.27
CA LEU A 55 3.40 -1.30 -3.16
C LEU A 55 2.51 -0.34 -3.95
N TRP A 56 2.68 0.96 -3.74
CA TRP A 56 1.81 1.93 -4.36
C TRP A 56 2.05 2.08 -5.86
N ILE A 57 3.29 1.95 -6.32
CA ILE A 57 3.56 1.98 -7.74
C ILE A 57 2.85 0.82 -8.44
N ILE A 58 2.95 -0.37 -7.86
CA ILE A 58 2.29 -1.56 -8.43
C ILE A 58 0.77 -1.38 -8.42
N LEU A 59 0.22 -0.86 -7.33
CA LEU A 59 -1.22 -0.62 -7.24
C LEU A 59 -1.70 0.38 -8.29
N ILE A 60 -0.97 1.47 -8.47
CA ILE A 60 -1.35 2.48 -9.44
C ILE A 60 -1.31 1.89 -10.85
N GLU A 61 -0.29 1.11 -11.14
CA GLU A 61 -0.19 0.45 -12.44
C GLU A 61 -1.36 -0.50 -12.68
N ASP A 62 -1.72 -1.26 -11.67
CA ASP A 62 -2.84 -2.18 -11.78
C ASP A 62 -4.16 -1.43 -11.99
N LEU A 63 -4.35 -0.34 -11.27
CA LEU A 63 -5.56 0.48 -11.41
C LEU A 63 -5.67 1.10 -12.81
N GLY A 64 -4.55 1.29 -13.47
CA GLY A 64 -4.54 1.84 -14.82
C GLY A 64 -4.82 0.82 -15.92
N GLN A 65 -4.89 -0.46 -15.58
CA GLN A 65 -5.15 -1.49 -16.57
C GLN A 65 -6.62 -1.54 -16.96
N ALA A 66 -6.87 -1.81 -18.24
CA ALA A 66 -8.25 -1.88 -18.73
C ALA A 66 -9.03 -3.01 -18.07
N GLU A 67 -8.34 -4.09 -17.70
CA GLU A 67 -8.97 -5.25 -17.08
C GLU A 67 -9.36 -5.01 -15.62
N ASN A 68 -8.86 -3.95 -15.01
CA ASN A 68 -9.21 -3.67 -13.63
C ASN A 68 -10.68 -3.29 -13.55
N ALA A 69 -11.45 -4.06 -12.80
CA ALA A 69 -12.92 -3.98 -12.81
C ALA A 69 -13.50 -2.97 -11.83
N LEU A 70 -12.66 -2.26 -11.09
CA LEU A 70 -13.18 -1.28 -10.14
C LEU A 70 -13.87 -0.13 -10.85
N PRO A 71 -14.90 0.47 -10.23
CA PRO A 71 -15.57 1.64 -10.81
C PRO A 71 -14.57 2.77 -11.07
N PRO A 72 -14.76 3.52 -12.17
CA PRO A 72 -13.83 4.60 -12.51
C PRO A 72 -13.63 5.62 -11.42
N GLU A 73 -14.68 5.95 -10.67
CA GLU A 73 -14.56 6.92 -9.58
C GLU A 73 -13.68 6.41 -8.45
N LEU A 74 -13.82 5.13 -8.14
CA LEU A 74 -13.00 4.52 -7.10
C LEU A 74 -11.54 4.42 -7.57
N LYS A 75 -11.33 4.04 -8.82
CA LYS A 75 -9.97 4.02 -9.37
C LYS A 75 -9.31 5.38 -9.27
N ALA A 76 -10.03 6.42 -9.65
CA ALA A 76 -9.48 7.79 -9.61
C ALA A 76 -9.13 8.19 -8.19
N SER A 77 -9.99 7.86 -7.24
CA SER A 77 -9.73 8.18 -5.83
C SER A 77 -8.50 7.45 -5.32
N LEU A 78 -8.39 6.17 -5.63
CA LEU A 78 -7.24 5.38 -5.16
C LEU A 78 -5.94 5.86 -5.79
N ILE A 79 -5.98 6.23 -7.06
CA ILE A 79 -4.79 6.77 -7.74
C ILE A 79 -4.37 8.09 -7.09
N SER A 80 -5.32 8.95 -6.78
CA SER A 80 -5.04 10.23 -6.11
C SER A 80 -4.40 9.99 -4.74
N ILE A 81 -4.94 9.04 -3.99
CA ILE A 81 -4.37 8.67 -2.70
C ILE A 81 -2.95 8.17 -2.89
N GLY A 82 -2.74 7.35 -3.91
CA GLY A 82 -1.41 6.82 -4.19
C GLY A 82 -0.39 7.92 -4.47
N PHE A 83 -0.78 8.91 -5.26
CA PHE A 83 0.11 10.03 -5.53
C PHE A 83 0.43 10.82 -4.25
N PHE A 84 -0.55 10.98 -3.38
CA PHE A 84 -0.31 11.63 -2.10
C PHE A 84 0.70 10.84 -1.27
N ILE A 85 0.50 9.52 -1.19
CA ILE A 85 1.41 8.65 -0.44
C ILE A 85 2.83 8.74 -1.01
N LEU A 86 2.96 8.67 -2.33
CA LEU A 86 4.28 8.75 -2.96
C LEU A 86 4.97 10.08 -2.69
N LYS A 87 4.21 11.16 -2.63
CA LYS A 87 4.76 12.45 -2.28
C LYS A 87 5.28 12.49 -0.85
N GLU A 88 4.51 11.94 0.09
CA GLU A 88 4.94 11.90 1.49
C GLU A 88 6.18 11.03 1.65
N ILE A 89 6.23 9.92 0.93
CA ILE A 89 7.39 9.04 0.96
C ILE A 89 8.61 9.76 0.41
N GLN A 90 8.44 10.55 -0.63
CA GLN A 90 9.54 11.31 -1.22
C GLN A 90 10.10 12.32 -0.21
N LYS A 91 9.25 12.93 0.60
CA LYS A 91 9.70 13.81 1.67
C LYS A 91 10.61 13.08 2.64
N LEU A 92 10.23 11.86 3.03
CA LEU A 92 11.05 11.06 3.93
C LEU A 92 12.40 10.71 3.31
N ASP A 93 12.39 10.40 2.03
CA ASP A 93 13.61 10.09 1.27
C ASP A 93 14.55 11.29 1.26
N GLU A 94 14.00 12.48 1.23
CA GLU A 94 14.77 13.72 1.22
C GLU A 94 15.15 14.21 2.61
N GLY A 95 14.84 13.42 3.63
CA GLY A 95 15.15 13.78 5.01
C GLY A 95 14.20 14.81 5.61
N LYS A 96 13.07 15.05 4.96
CA LYS A 96 12.07 15.97 5.45
C LYS A 96 11.08 15.27 6.34
N VAL A 97 10.30 16.07 7.06
CA VAL A 97 9.27 15.54 7.96
C VAL A 97 8.05 15.12 7.15
N ALA A 98 7.50 13.97 7.46
CA ALA A 98 6.24 13.50 6.90
C ALA A 98 5.35 13.06 8.04
N ASP A 99 4.04 13.03 7.79
CA ASP A 99 3.06 12.66 8.80
C ASP A 99 2.79 11.16 8.75
N PHE A 100 3.48 10.42 9.62
CA PHE A 100 3.30 8.97 9.67
C PHE A 100 1.88 8.59 10.10
N ASP A 101 1.25 9.40 10.94
CA ASP A 101 -0.10 9.09 11.40
C ASP A 101 -1.08 9.09 10.23
N VAL A 102 -0.96 10.05 9.33
CA VAL A 102 -1.80 10.09 8.14
C VAL A 102 -1.54 8.88 7.25
N LEU A 103 -0.27 8.53 7.07
CA LEU A 103 0.08 7.36 6.26
C LEU A 103 -0.50 6.08 6.84
N VAL A 104 -0.45 5.94 8.16
CA VAL A 104 -1.03 4.79 8.84
C VAL A 104 -2.54 4.77 8.68
N GLU A 105 -3.20 5.91 8.91
CA GLU A 105 -4.66 6.00 8.82
C GLU A 105 -5.17 5.64 7.43
N ILE A 106 -4.51 6.14 6.41
CA ILE A 106 -4.89 5.82 5.04
C ILE A 106 -4.74 4.33 4.78
N SER A 107 -3.62 3.78 5.21
CA SER A 107 -3.34 2.35 4.99
C SER A 107 -4.35 1.48 5.73
N GLU A 108 -4.73 1.88 6.94
CA GLU A 108 -5.74 1.15 7.71
C GLU A 108 -7.10 1.20 7.04
N SER A 109 -7.47 2.36 6.50
CA SER A 109 -8.75 2.52 5.82
C SER A 109 -8.85 1.62 4.60
N ILE A 110 -7.77 1.54 3.84
CA ILE A 110 -7.76 0.69 2.65
C ILE A 110 -7.79 -0.78 3.05
N ARG A 111 -7.00 -1.16 4.04
CA ARG A 111 -6.99 -2.53 4.55
C ARG A 111 -8.38 -2.95 5.01
N ASP A 112 -9.05 -2.09 5.75
CA ASP A 112 -10.37 -2.40 6.30
C ASP A 112 -11.41 -2.50 5.20
N GLY A 113 -11.29 -1.68 4.16
CA GLY A 113 -12.16 -1.79 2.99
C GLY A 113 -12.01 -3.12 2.30
N LEU A 114 -10.80 -3.63 2.21
CA LEU A 114 -10.54 -4.94 1.63
C LEU A 114 -11.13 -6.07 2.46
N SER A 115 -11.22 -5.86 3.78
CA SER A 115 -11.75 -6.90 4.68
C SER A 115 -13.25 -6.96 4.70
N THR A 116 -13.92 -5.81 4.61
CA THR A 116 -15.32 -5.70 5.00
C THR A 116 -16.25 -5.41 3.86
N ASN A 117 -15.74 -5.15 2.67
CA ASN A 117 -16.60 -4.77 1.55
C ASN A 117 -16.25 -5.58 0.31
N PRO A 118 -16.83 -6.77 0.19
CA PRO A 118 -16.53 -7.63 -0.96
C PRO A 118 -16.85 -6.97 -2.30
N GLU A 119 -17.86 -6.13 -2.33
CA GLU A 119 -18.25 -5.49 -3.58
C GLU A 119 -17.19 -4.56 -4.12
N MET A 120 -16.38 -4.03 -3.26
CA MET A 120 -15.31 -3.15 -3.70
C MET A 120 -14.27 -3.89 -4.53
N CYS A 121 -14.15 -5.18 -4.31
CA CYS A 121 -13.14 -5.97 -4.99
C CYS A 121 -13.69 -6.76 -6.16
N GLU A 122 -14.97 -6.71 -6.33
CA GLU A 122 -15.61 -7.35 -7.45
C GLU A 122 -15.82 -6.37 -8.57
#